data_b20e0f38e55bb7c1c81175fcdc0820c6
#
_entry.id   b20e0f38e55bb7c1c81175fcdc0820c6
#
_cell.length_a   1.000
_cell.length_b   1.000
_cell.length_c   1.000
_cell.angle_alpha   90.00
_cell.angle_beta   90.00
_cell.angle_gamma   90.00
#
_symmetry.space_group_name_H-M   'P 1'
#
loop_
_entity.id
_entity.type
_entity.pdbx_description
1 polymer ?
#
loop_
_entity_poly.entity_id
_entity_poly.type
_entity_poly.pdbx_seq_one_letter_code
_entity_poly.pdbx_strand_id
1 'polypeptide(L)'
;MLLKQGSKGSEVKKLQEALGLSADGIFGGGTKLAVMKFQSKNGLDADGIVGPSTWEAIGIDTDLTGTDWDMKSDKDDKLESLGWYTTKDGLEIDRMYLDGDEFVRDYGKIEPLGFFIHHTAGWDNPYNTIGQWNRDKRGRVATQYCIGGTNVKGKDAKYDGVVVECFPNNYVGWHLGKVGKFAISKFSGGVELNNFGYLKKKDGKYYTYVNTEVQPEYVCDLGYKFRGHQYWHAYSDKQIESLRLLILHLKDIYPKMDLENGIPKMLKEGVHPKDAFEFNEDAYYARQFGLWSHTSVRKDKFDCFPQPELVEMLKNI
;
A
#
# COMPACT_ATOMS: atom_id res chain seq x y z
N MET A 1 32.30 7.05 5.72
CA MET A 1 32.12 6.47 4.35
C MET A 1 30.63 6.41 4.05
N LEU A 2 30.21 6.61 2.80
CA LEU A 2 28.81 6.60 2.38
C LEU A 2 28.55 5.34 1.54
N LEU A 3 27.57 4.51 1.96
CA LEU A 3 27.07 3.37 1.17
C LEU A 3 25.61 3.56 0.84
N LYS A 4 25.22 3.18 -0.37
CA LYS A 4 23.84 3.23 -0.87
C LYS A 4 23.62 2.13 -1.91
N GLN A 5 22.39 1.96 -2.33
CA GLN A 5 22.07 1.00 -3.38
C GLN A 5 22.94 1.23 -4.62
N GLY A 6 23.53 0.14 -5.13
CA GLY A 6 24.53 0.15 -6.19
C GLY A 6 25.97 0.16 -5.71
N SER A 7 26.26 0.43 -4.43
CA SER A 7 27.60 0.28 -3.83
C SER A 7 28.03 -1.18 -3.86
N LYS A 8 29.32 -1.44 -4.02
CA LYS A 8 29.90 -2.78 -4.03
C LYS A 8 31.23 -2.81 -3.30
N GLY A 9 31.58 -3.98 -2.76
CA GLY A 9 32.91 -4.19 -2.18
C GLY A 9 32.88 -4.63 -0.72
N SER A 10 34.07 -4.63 -0.09
CA SER A 10 34.29 -5.12 1.27
C SER A 10 33.46 -4.39 2.33
N GLU A 11 33.24 -3.09 2.14
CA GLU A 11 32.50 -2.30 3.11
C GLU A 11 30.99 -2.59 3.06
N VAL A 12 30.48 -2.99 1.88
CA VAL A 12 29.11 -3.50 1.76
C VAL A 12 28.99 -4.85 2.45
N LYS A 13 29.99 -5.72 2.33
CA LYS A 13 30.01 -6.99 3.07
C LYS A 13 29.95 -6.77 4.57
N LYS A 14 30.79 -5.90 5.11
CA LYS A 14 30.79 -5.53 6.53
C LYS A 14 29.43 -5.02 7.00
N LEU A 15 28.82 -4.16 6.20
CA LEU A 15 27.46 -3.65 6.48
C LEU A 15 26.45 -4.78 6.49
N GLN A 16 26.49 -5.67 5.49
CA GLN A 16 25.58 -6.80 5.38
C GLN A 16 25.73 -7.75 6.57
N GLU A 17 26.95 -8.07 6.94
CA GLU A 17 27.27 -8.86 8.14
C GLU A 17 26.71 -8.22 9.41
N ALA A 18 26.92 -6.94 9.58
CA ALA A 18 26.43 -6.20 10.75
C ALA A 18 24.88 -6.15 10.82
N LEU A 19 24.22 -6.18 9.67
CA LEU A 19 22.78 -6.22 9.57
C LEU A 19 22.20 -7.64 9.54
N GLY A 20 23.07 -8.67 9.68
CA GLY A 20 22.67 -10.07 9.65
C GLY A 20 22.21 -10.55 8.26
N LEU A 21 22.77 -10.02 7.21
CA LEU A 21 22.47 -10.39 5.82
C LEU A 21 23.55 -11.30 5.24
N SER A 22 23.24 -12.03 4.15
CA SER A 22 24.25 -12.66 3.34
C SER A 22 25.20 -11.60 2.76
N ALA A 23 26.49 -11.74 3.04
CA ALA A 23 27.52 -10.77 2.67
C ALA A 23 28.06 -10.99 1.25
N ASP A 24 27.21 -10.78 0.25
CA ASP A 24 27.60 -10.87 -1.16
C ASP A 24 28.44 -9.68 -1.65
N GLY A 25 28.50 -8.62 -0.85
CA GLY A 25 29.22 -7.39 -1.17
C GLY A 25 28.54 -6.52 -2.22
N ILE A 26 27.25 -6.74 -2.48
CA ILE A 26 26.45 -5.94 -3.40
C ILE A 26 25.33 -5.28 -2.61
N PHE A 27 25.33 -3.96 -2.55
CA PHE A 27 24.25 -3.19 -1.91
C PHE A 27 23.02 -3.21 -2.83
N GLY A 28 22.26 -4.31 -2.79
CA GLY A 28 21.00 -4.48 -3.51
C GLY A 28 19.80 -3.92 -2.77
N GLY A 29 18.59 -4.20 -3.29
CA GLY A 29 17.33 -3.80 -2.65
C GLY A 29 17.16 -4.39 -1.25
N GLY A 30 17.52 -5.67 -1.05
CA GLY A 30 17.48 -6.33 0.26
C GLY A 30 18.39 -5.65 1.29
N THR A 31 19.63 -5.30 0.90
CA THR A 31 20.55 -4.55 1.77
C THR A 31 19.99 -3.18 2.14
N LYS A 32 19.41 -2.46 1.15
CA LYS A 32 18.78 -1.15 1.41
C LYS A 32 17.64 -1.27 2.42
N LEU A 33 16.77 -2.24 2.23
CA LEU A 33 15.66 -2.46 3.14
C LEU A 33 16.11 -2.76 4.57
N ALA A 34 17.12 -3.62 4.72
CA ALA A 34 17.69 -3.91 6.03
C ALA A 34 18.29 -2.66 6.69
N VAL A 35 18.96 -1.80 5.90
CA VAL A 35 19.44 -0.50 6.39
C VAL A 35 18.29 0.37 6.87
N MET A 36 17.21 0.48 6.11
CA MET A 36 16.04 1.26 6.48
C MET A 36 15.37 0.74 7.76
N LYS A 37 15.19 -0.59 7.86
CA LYS A 37 14.70 -1.25 9.09
C LYS A 37 15.58 -0.89 10.30
N PHE A 38 16.89 -0.99 10.12
CA PHE A 38 17.85 -0.66 11.16
C PHE A 38 17.77 0.82 11.56
N GLN A 39 17.74 1.72 10.59
CA GLN A 39 17.62 3.17 10.81
C GLN A 39 16.35 3.51 11.59
N SER A 40 15.20 3.00 11.16
CA SER A 40 13.92 3.21 11.83
C SER A 40 13.94 2.70 13.29
N LYS A 41 14.49 1.48 13.52
CA LYS A 41 14.58 0.90 14.86
C LYS A 41 15.47 1.72 15.81
N ASN A 42 16.43 2.45 15.27
CA ASN A 42 17.38 3.27 16.03
C ASN A 42 17.04 4.77 16.02
N GLY A 43 15.82 5.14 15.57
CA GLY A 43 15.38 6.54 15.57
C GLY A 43 16.09 7.43 14.55
N LEU A 44 16.70 6.83 13.52
CA LEU A 44 17.35 7.53 12.43
C LEU A 44 16.37 7.74 11.26
N ASP A 45 16.70 8.69 10.38
CA ASP A 45 15.98 8.83 9.12
C ASP A 45 16.17 7.59 8.25
N ALA A 46 15.05 6.91 7.93
CA ALA A 46 15.06 5.63 7.24
C ALA A 46 15.19 5.80 5.72
N ASP A 47 16.26 6.46 5.26
CA ASP A 47 16.52 6.77 3.86
C ASP A 47 17.22 5.64 3.09
N GLY A 48 17.69 4.61 3.80
CA GLY A 48 18.43 3.50 3.23
C GLY A 48 19.84 3.87 2.76
N ILE A 49 20.38 4.99 3.24
CA ILE A 49 21.74 5.44 2.97
C ILE A 49 22.57 5.30 4.24
N VAL A 50 23.66 4.57 4.18
CA VAL A 50 24.55 4.39 5.31
C VAL A 50 25.55 5.53 5.34
N GLY A 51 25.21 6.56 6.11
CA GLY A 51 26.06 7.69 6.42
C GLY A 51 26.70 7.59 7.81
N PRO A 52 27.38 8.65 8.29
CA PRO A 52 28.04 8.65 9.59
C PRO A 52 27.14 8.23 10.74
N SER A 53 25.93 8.79 10.84
CA SER A 53 24.96 8.48 11.90
C SER A 53 24.52 7.00 11.87
N THR A 54 24.38 6.41 10.68
CA THR A 54 24.02 4.99 10.54
C THR A 54 25.19 4.10 10.93
N TRP A 55 26.42 4.41 10.55
CA TRP A 55 27.61 3.68 10.97
C TRP A 55 27.81 3.74 12.48
N GLU A 56 27.64 4.91 13.08
CA GLU A 56 27.71 5.09 14.53
C GLU A 56 26.68 4.24 15.26
N ALA A 57 25.44 4.22 14.77
CA ALA A 57 24.36 3.40 15.36
C ALA A 57 24.61 1.91 15.20
N ILE A 58 25.25 1.47 14.12
CA ILE A 58 25.65 0.07 13.88
C ILE A 58 26.74 -0.36 14.89
N GLY A 59 27.50 0.59 15.44
CA GLY A 59 28.59 0.31 16.37
C GLY A 59 29.81 -0.34 15.73
N ILE A 60 29.94 -0.25 14.39
CA ILE A 60 31.14 -0.69 13.70
C ILE A 60 32.11 0.48 13.63
N ASP A 61 33.17 0.36 14.40
CA ASP A 61 34.36 1.17 14.15
C ASP A 61 34.93 0.74 12.80
N THR A 62 35.11 1.69 11.88
CA THR A 62 35.55 1.43 10.51
C THR A 62 36.92 0.78 10.40
N ASP A 63 37.58 0.53 11.54
CA ASP A 63 38.92 -0.07 11.65
C ASP A 63 38.97 -1.49 12.21
N LEU A 64 37.83 -2.15 12.52
CA LEU A 64 37.84 -3.48 13.12
C LEU A 64 37.39 -4.61 12.18
N THR A 65 38.33 -5.48 11.96
CA THR A 65 38.24 -6.77 11.24
C THR A 65 37.60 -7.85 12.08
N GLY A 66 36.63 -8.57 11.50
CA GLY A 66 36.37 -10.00 11.74
C GLY A 66 35.59 -10.40 12.99
N THR A 67 34.37 -10.88 12.80
CA THR A 67 33.82 -12.02 13.58
C THR A 67 32.79 -12.78 12.74
N ASP A 68 32.93 -14.09 12.73
CA ASP A 68 32.01 -15.08 12.16
C ASP A 68 30.64 -15.02 12.84
N TRP A 69 29.59 -14.83 12.06
CA TRP A 69 28.22 -15.10 12.47
C TRP A 69 27.61 -16.14 11.55
N ASP A 70 27.49 -17.35 12.07
CA ASP A 70 26.74 -18.44 11.44
C ASP A 70 25.24 -18.14 11.54
N MET A 71 24.62 -17.67 10.45
CA MET A 71 23.18 -17.53 10.37
C MET A 71 22.58 -18.69 9.59
N LYS A 72 21.96 -19.61 10.31
CA LYS A 72 21.00 -20.54 9.73
C LYS A 72 19.80 -19.76 9.23
N SER A 73 19.52 -19.87 7.93
CA SER A 73 18.31 -19.37 7.30
C SER A 73 17.13 -20.24 7.71
N ASP A 74 16.47 -19.89 8.78
CA ASP A 74 15.11 -20.37 9.01
C ASP A 74 14.18 -19.47 8.17
N LYS A 75 13.61 -20.07 7.14
CA LYS A 75 12.59 -19.49 6.25
C LYS A 75 11.24 -19.38 6.98
N ASP A 76 11.17 -18.53 7.96
CA ASP A 76 9.91 -18.00 8.45
C ASP A 76 9.93 -16.50 8.08
N ASP A 77 9.56 -16.20 6.81
CA ASP A 77 9.43 -14.85 6.27
C ASP A 77 8.26 -14.11 6.93
N LYS A 78 8.29 -13.96 8.24
CA LYS A 78 7.37 -13.09 8.96
C LYS A 78 7.85 -11.66 8.80
N LEU A 79 7.10 -10.91 8.02
CA LEU A 79 7.22 -9.46 8.03
C LEU A 79 6.94 -8.95 9.45
N GLU A 80 7.84 -8.15 9.99
CA GLU A 80 7.70 -7.55 11.32
C GLU A 80 7.30 -6.08 11.20
N SER A 81 6.48 -5.62 12.15
CA SER A 81 6.19 -4.20 12.31
C SER A 81 7.48 -3.45 12.64
N LEU A 82 7.71 -2.34 11.95
CA LEU A 82 8.79 -1.40 12.23
C LEU A 82 8.36 -0.32 13.23
N GLY A 83 7.14 -0.44 13.76
CA GLY A 83 6.53 0.48 14.70
C GLY A 83 5.55 1.45 14.08
N TRP A 84 4.72 2.00 14.96
CA TRP A 84 3.64 2.92 14.65
C TRP A 84 4.12 4.37 14.62
N TYR A 85 3.47 5.17 13.79
CA TYR A 85 3.55 6.62 13.89
C TYR A 85 2.16 7.23 13.75
N THR A 86 1.98 8.43 14.29
CA THR A 86 0.73 9.17 14.23
C THR A 86 0.89 10.35 13.29
N THR A 87 -0.02 10.49 12.34
CA THR A 87 -0.04 11.64 11.43
C THR A 87 -0.53 12.90 12.15
N LYS A 88 -0.37 14.07 11.52
CA LYS A 88 -0.85 15.35 12.04
C LYS A 88 -2.36 15.35 12.38
N ASP A 89 -3.16 14.63 11.58
CA ASP A 89 -4.60 14.52 11.74
C ASP A 89 -5.03 13.34 12.63
N GLY A 90 -4.09 12.72 13.34
CA GLY A 90 -4.34 11.70 14.35
C GLY A 90 -4.50 10.27 13.80
N LEU A 91 -4.21 10.01 12.52
CA LEU A 91 -4.20 8.66 11.99
C LEU A 91 -2.97 7.91 12.49
N GLU A 92 -3.19 6.74 13.09
CA GLU A 92 -2.13 5.81 13.45
C GLU A 92 -1.83 4.88 12.28
N ILE A 93 -0.57 4.80 11.88
CA ILE A 93 -0.09 3.97 10.78
C ILE A 93 1.01 3.05 11.28
N ASP A 94 0.82 1.74 11.11
CA ASP A 94 1.88 0.74 11.33
C ASP A 94 2.75 0.61 10.08
N ARG A 95 4.06 0.54 10.25
CA ARG A 95 5.00 0.31 9.17
C ARG A 95 5.39 -1.14 9.11
N MET A 96 5.00 -1.81 8.04
CA MET A 96 5.38 -3.19 7.76
C MET A 96 5.85 -3.30 6.31
N TYR A 97 7.14 -3.16 6.09
CA TYR A 97 7.69 -3.06 4.76
C TYR A 97 7.90 -4.42 4.11
N LEU A 98 7.44 -4.53 2.87
CA LEU A 98 7.68 -5.67 2.00
C LEU A 98 9.17 -5.88 1.76
N ASP A 99 9.58 -7.10 1.48
CA ASP A 99 10.97 -7.42 1.14
C ASP A 99 11.36 -6.88 -0.23
N GLY A 100 12.60 -6.45 -0.34
CA GLY A 100 13.20 -5.54 -1.31
C GLY A 100 12.90 -5.65 -2.80
N ASP A 101 12.32 -6.75 -3.30
CA ASP A 101 12.00 -6.91 -4.72
C ASP A 101 10.51 -6.69 -5.05
N GLU A 102 9.61 -6.64 -4.06
CA GLU A 102 8.17 -6.53 -4.27
C GLU A 102 7.72 -5.10 -4.57
N PHE A 103 8.35 -4.14 -3.95
CA PHE A 103 8.17 -2.74 -4.27
C PHE A 103 9.48 -2.21 -4.79
N VAL A 104 9.40 -1.35 -5.73
CA VAL A 104 10.47 -0.45 -5.98
C VAL A 104 11.38 -0.67 -7.09
N ARG A 105 11.33 0.28 -7.85
CA ARG A 105 12.60 0.84 -8.35
C ARG A 105 12.74 2.22 -7.76
N ASP A 106 13.90 2.51 -7.20
CA ASP A 106 14.33 3.87 -6.92
C ASP A 106 14.30 4.65 -8.25
N TYR A 107 13.24 5.41 -8.45
CA TYR A 107 13.15 6.35 -9.57
C TYR A 107 13.72 7.72 -9.21
N GLY A 108 14.51 7.79 -8.14
CA GLY A 108 14.93 9.04 -7.56
C GLY A 108 13.78 9.65 -6.74
N LYS A 109 13.82 10.93 -6.49
CA LYS A 109 12.78 11.67 -5.77
C LYS A 109 11.59 11.96 -6.69
N ILE A 110 10.89 10.91 -7.15
CA ILE A 110 9.63 11.10 -7.87
C ILE A 110 8.55 11.30 -6.81
N GLU A 111 8.06 12.52 -6.72
CA GLU A 111 6.83 12.77 -5.98
C GLU A 111 5.65 12.19 -6.77
N PRO A 112 4.78 11.37 -6.14
CA PRO A 112 3.57 10.93 -6.80
C PRO A 112 2.66 12.13 -7.08
N LEU A 113 2.02 12.12 -8.25
CA LEU A 113 1.11 13.16 -8.70
C LEU A 113 -0.35 12.78 -8.58
N GLY A 114 -0.63 11.49 -8.39
CA GLY A 114 -1.97 10.93 -8.21
C GLY A 114 -2.00 9.78 -7.21
N PHE A 115 -3.21 9.38 -6.83
CA PHE A 115 -3.43 8.28 -5.90
C PHE A 115 -4.61 7.42 -6.33
N PHE A 116 -4.50 6.13 -6.11
CA PHE A 116 -5.52 5.17 -6.52
C PHE A 116 -6.02 4.35 -5.34
N ILE A 117 -7.35 4.24 -5.26
CA ILE A 117 -8.04 3.41 -4.28
C ILE A 117 -8.32 2.06 -4.93
N HIS A 118 -7.95 0.99 -4.23
CA HIS A 118 -8.19 -0.40 -4.59
C HIS A 118 -8.98 -1.11 -3.50
N HIS A 119 -9.45 -2.34 -3.78
CA HIS A 119 -9.80 -3.29 -2.73
C HIS A 119 -9.25 -4.69 -3.06
N THR A 120 -8.88 -5.39 -2.01
CA THR A 120 -8.07 -6.63 -2.09
C THR A 120 -8.77 -7.82 -2.73
N ALA A 121 -10.12 -7.83 -2.83
CA ALA A 121 -10.93 -9.03 -3.05
C ALA A 121 -10.58 -10.14 -2.03
N GLY A 122 -10.39 -9.78 -0.76
CA GLY A 122 -9.87 -10.66 0.29
C GLY A 122 -10.41 -10.35 1.69
N TRP A 123 -9.79 -11.01 2.67
CA TRP A 123 -10.16 -10.91 4.08
C TRP A 123 -9.76 -9.57 4.70
N ASP A 124 -10.29 -9.32 5.89
CA ASP A 124 -10.22 -8.10 6.68
C ASP A 124 -8.82 -7.70 7.20
N ASN A 125 -7.89 -8.65 7.28
CA ASN A 125 -6.59 -8.43 7.90
C ASN A 125 -5.54 -7.88 6.91
N PRO A 126 -5.07 -6.63 7.07
CA PRO A 126 -4.09 -6.00 6.18
C PRO A 126 -2.72 -6.68 6.23
N TYR A 127 -2.32 -7.19 7.39
CA TYR A 127 -1.04 -7.90 7.55
C TYR A 127 -0.98 -9.20 6.74
N ASN A 128 -2.11 -9.92 6.64
CA ASN A 128 -2.21 -11.11 5.80
C ASN A 128 -2.08 -10.76 4.31
N THR A 129 -2.68 -9.65 3.88
CA THR A 129 -2.58 -9.16 2.49
C THR A 129 -1.13 -8.85 2.15
N ILE A 130 -0.43 -8.10 3.00
CA ILE A 130 0.99 -7.75 2.80
C ILE A 130 1.85 -9.01 2.81
N GLY A 131 1.60 -9.94 3.74
CA GLY A 131 2.29 -11.23 3.77
C GLY A 131 2.04 -12.10 2.53
N GLN A 132 0.87 -12.00 1.89
CA GLN A 132 0.60 -12.66 0.62
C GLN A 132 1.40 -12.03 -0.52
N TRP A 133 1.44 -10.70 -0.61
CA TRP A 133 2.26 -10.01 -1.60
C TRP A 133 3.74 -10.37 -1.46
N ASN A 134 4.26 -10.41 -0.24
CA ASN A 134 5.65 -10.76 0.02
C ASN A 134 6.03 -12.17 -0.45
N ARG A 135 5.06 -13.08 -0.52
CA ARG A 135 5.25 -14.47 -0.98
C ARG A 135 4.85 -14.70 -2.44
N ASP A 136 4.22 -13.73 -3.09
CA ASP A 136 3.72 -13.90 -4.47
C ASP A 136 4.85 -13.87 -5.49
N LYS A 137 5.11 -15.01 -6.09
CA LYS A 137 6.17 -15.17 -7.10
C LYS A 137 5.76 -14.76 -8.51
N ARG A 138 4.49 -14.38 -8.73
CA ARG A 138 3.96 -14.05 -10.07
C ARG A 138 4.38 -12.67 -10.56
N GLY A 139 4.85 -11.80 -9.69
CA GLY A 139 5.30 -10.48 -10.04
C GLY A 139 5.16 -9.47 -8.88
N ARG A 140 5.63 -8.29 -9.12
CA ARG A 140 5.68 -7.18 -8.16
C ARG A 140 4.32 -6.50 -8.14
N VAL A 141 3.46 -6.84 -7.21
CA VAL A 141 2.15 -6.22 -7.02
C VAL A 141 2.06 -5.74 -5.58
N ALA A 142 2.00 -4.44 -5.39
CA ALA A 142 1.76 -3.85 -4.08
C ALA A 142 1.23 -2.43 -4.20
N THR A 143 0.34 -2.03 -3.28
CA THR A 143 0.02 -0.64 -2.99
C THR A 143 0.87 -0.14 -1.83
N GLN A 144 1.00 1.16 -1.70
CA GLN A 144 1.79 1.78 -0.64
C GLN A 144 1.17 1.59 0.74
N TYR A 145 -0.16 1.60 0.79
CA TYR A 145 -0.93 1.41 2.02
C TYR A 145 -1.93 0.28 1.88
N CYS A 146 -2.28 -0.31 3.01
CA CYS A 146 -3.34 -1.28 3.15
C CYS A 146 -4.20 -0.91 4.36
N ILE A 147 -5.52 -0.88 4.21
CA ILE A 147 -6.46 -0.55 5.29
C ILE A 147 -7.33 -1.76 5.59
N GLY A 148 -7.27 -2.25 6.82
CA GLY A 148 -8.09 -3.35 7.30
C GLY A 148 -9.58 -3.03 7.23
N GLY A 149 -10.39 -4.06 7.07
CA GLY A 149 -11.84 -3.94 6.96
C GLY A 149 -12.59 -4.81 7.97
N THR A 150 -13.89 -4.99 7.73
CA THR A 150 -14.74 -5.85 8.53
C THR A 150 -14.64 -7.31 8.12
N ASN A 151 -14.78 -8.20 9.08
CA ASN A 151 -14.88 -9.63 8.80
C ASN A 151 -16.30 -9.99 8.37
N VAL A 152 -16.47 -10.52 7.17
CA VAL A 152 -17.79 -10.90 6.60
C VAL A 152 -18.59 -11.90 7.44
N LYS A 153 -17.97 -12.59 8.39
CA LYS A 153 -18.62 -13.52 9.31
C LYS A 153 -19.04 -12.86 10.63
N GLY A 154 -18.88 -11.55 10.77
CA GLY A 154 -19.21 -10.83 11.98
C GLY A 154 -18.33 -11.16 13.20
N LYS A 155 -17.16 -11.76 12.95
CA LYS A 155 -16.22 -12.12 13.99
C LYS A 155 -15.10 -11.10 14.02
N ASP A 156 -14.93 -10.45 15.16
CA ASP A 156 -13.76 -9.64 15.44
C ASP A 156 -13.51 -8.45 14.48
N ALA A 157 -13.68 -7.25 15.00
CA ALA A 157 -13.39 -6.00 14.30
C ALA A 157 -11.93 -5.52 14.53
N LYS A 158 -11.03 -6.42 14.91
CA LYS A 158 -9.67 -6.11 15.33
C LYS A 158 -8.88 -5.31 14.30
N TYR A 159 -9.10 -5.59 13.03
CA TYR A 159 -8.34 -4.96 11.95
C TYR A 159 -9.10 -3.83 11.25
N ASP A 160 -10.35 -3.60 11.64
CA ASP A 160 -11.22 -2.62 11.00
C ASP A 160 -10.66 -1.19 11.17
N GLY A 161 -10.30 -0.57 10.04
CA GLY A 161 -9.68 0.75 9.99
C GLY A 161 -8.18 0.78 10.28
N VAL A 162 -7.54 -0.36 10.58
CA VAL A 162 -6.07 -0.41 10.79
C VAL A 162 -5.34 -0.09 9.50
N VAL A 163 -4.46 0.91 9.53
CA VAL A 163 -3.66 1.33 8.38
C VAL A 163 -2.24 0.81 8.50
N VAL A 164 -1.76 0.18 7.43
CA VAL A 164 -0.39 -0.31 7.33
C VAL A 164 0.28 0.30 6.11
N GLU A 165 1.46 0.89 6.32
CA GLU A 165 2.36 1.35 5.26
C GLU A 165 3.25 0.19 4.83
N CYS A 166 3.19 -0.18 3.54
CA CYS A 166 3.82 -1.37 3.00
C CYS A 166 5.24 -1.13 2.48
N PHE A 167 5.58 0.11 2.20
CA PHE A 167 6.89 0.60 1.79
C PHE A 167 6.98 2.12 1.94
N PRO A 168 8.19 2.70 2.04
CA PRO A 168 8.36 4.14 2.29
C PRO A 168 7.78 5.04 1.20
N ASN A 169 7.45 6.26 1.58
CA ASN A 169 6.80 7.27 0.75
C ASN A 169 7.55 7.67 -0.54
N ASN A 170 8.86 7.48 -0.59
CA ASN A 170 9.69 7.81 -1.77
C ASN A 170 9.85 6.64 -2.76
N TYR A 171 9.04 5.60 -2.60
CA TYR A 171 9.06 4.42 -3.46
C TYR A 171 7.76 4.25 -4.24
N VAL A 172 7.83 3.50 -5.32
CA VAL A 172 6.69 3.24 -6.21
C VAL A 172 6.33 1.76 -6.20
N GLY A 173 5.06 1.46 -5.94
CA GLY A 173 4.50 0.12 -6.08
C GLY A 173 3.89 -0.11 -7.47
N TRP A 174 3.91 -1.35 -7.93
CA TRP A 174 3.22 -1.75 -9.14
C TRP A 174 1.78 -2.18 -8.81
N HIS A 175 0.86 -1.23 -8.75
CA HIS A 175 -0.51 -1.49 -8.30
C HIS A 175 -1.57 -1.46 -9.42
N LEU A 176 -1.25 -0.92 -10.60
CA LEU A 176 -2.22 -0.76 -11.69
C LEU A 176 -2.03 -1.77 -12.83
N GLY A 177 -0.94 -2.53 -12.80
CA GLY A 177 -0.57 -3.42 -13.91
C GLY A 177 -0.16 -2.65 -15.17
N LYS A 178 -0.40 -3.23 -16.34
CA LYS A 178 -0.11 -2.55 -17.61
C LYS A 178 -1.25 -1.60 -17.98
N VAL A 179 -1.03 -0.31 -17.81
CA VAL A 179 -2.01 0.74 -18.08
C VAL A 179 -1.41 1.77 -19.03
N GLY A 180 -2.12 2.07 -20.11
CA GLY A 180 -1.73 3.10 -21.09
C GLY A 180 -0.34 2.91 -21.70
N LYS A 181 0.21 3.99 -22.27
CA LYS A 181 1.60 4.04 -22.78
C LYS A 181 2.63 4.34 -21.69
N PHE A 182 2.18 4.88 -20.55
CA PHE A 182 3.01 5.21 -19.40
C PHE A 182 2.73 4.23 -18.28
N ALA A 183 3.77 3.85 -17.54
CA ALA A 183 3.58 3.14 -16.30
C ALA A 183 3.05 4.15 -15.26
N ILE A 184 1.74 4.42 -15.25
CA ILE A 184 1.08 5.37 -14.34
C ILE A 184 1.44 5.08 -12.90
N SER A 185 1.61 3.81 -12.53
CA SER A 185 2.11 3.40 -11.22
C SER A 185 3.40 4.10 -10.80
N LYS A 186 4.21 4.59 -11.76
CA LYS A 186 5.45 5.32 -11.45
C LYS A 186 5.20 6.71 -10.86
N PHE A 187 4.04 7.29 -11.12
CA PHE A 187 3.67 8.65 -10.73
C PHE A 187 2.47 8.66 -9.79
N SER A 188 2.10 7.50 -9.24
CA SER A 188 0.97 7.40 -8.34
C SER A 188 1.27 6.49 -7.17
N GLY A 189 0.73 6.85 -6.01
CA GLY A 189 0.57 5.96 -4.87
C GLY A 189 -0.73 5.17 -4.96
N GLY A 190 -0.93 4.25 -4.03
CA GLY A 190 -2.17 3.49 -3.95
C GLY A 190 -2.43 2.95 -2.55
N VAL A 191 -3.70 2.68 -2.27
CA VAL A 191 -4.16 2.02 -1.06
C VAL A 191 -5.08 0.86 -1.40
N GLU A 192 -4.88 -0.27 -0.73
CA GLU A 192 -5.81 -1.39 -0.75
C GLU A 192 -6.74 -1.33 0.46
N LEU A 193 -8.03 -1.31 0.21
CA LEU A 193 -9.03 -1.55 1.24
C LEU A 193 -9.28 -3.06 1.36
N ASN A 194 -9.09 -3.65 2.53
CA ASN A 194 -9.39 -5.05 2.75
C ASN A 194 -10.90 -5.29 2.67
N ASN A 195 -11.34 -5.88 1.55
CA ASN A 195 -12.74 -6.04 1.22
C ASN A 195 -12.91 -7.11 0.14
N PHE A 196 -13.99 -7.89 0.20
CA PHE A 196 -14.26 -8.95 -0.78
C PHE A 196 -14.78 -8.45 -2.14
N GLY A 197 -15.22 -7.20 -2.20
CA GLY A 197 -15.82 -6.64 -3.42
C GLY A 197 -17.25 -7.14 -3.63
N TYR A 198 -17.60 -7.52 -4.86
CA TYR A 198 -18.97 -7.88 -5.21
C TYR A 198 -19.45 -9.17 -4.54
N LEU A 199 -20.75 -9.21 -4.28
CA LEU A 199 -21.44 -10.34 -3.67
C LEU A 199 -22.47 -10.96 -4.63
N LYS A 200 -22.67 -12.25 -4.48
CA LYS A 200 -23.75 -12.99 -5.16
C LYS A 200 -24.90 -13.17 -4.18
N LYS A 201 -26.12 -12.84 -4.62
CA LYS A 201 -27.34 -13.13 -3.85
C LYS A 201 -27.93 -14.47 -4.31
N LYS A 202 -28.15 -15.38 -3.36
CA LYS A 202 -28.76 -16.69 -3.60
C LYS A 202 -29.65 -17.05 -2.41
N ASP A 203 -30.91 -17.44 -2.67
CA ASP A 203 -31.86 -17.86 -1.66
C ASP A 203 -32.00 -16.88 -0.48
N GLY A 204 -32.03 -15.58 -0.78
CA GLY A 204 -32.13 -14.51 0.21
C GLY A 204 -30.86 -14.17 0.97
N LYS A 205 -29.77 -14.92 0.75
CA LYS A 205 -28.47 -14.75 1.39
C LYS A 205 -27.42 -14.17 0.43
N TYR A 206 -26.35 -13.64 0.99
CA TYR A 206 -25.26 -13.04 0.24
C TYR A 206 -23.96 -13.82 0.40
N TYR A 207 -23.21 -13.97 -0.68
CA TYR A 207 -22.01 -14.79 -0.72
C TYR A 207 -20.89 -14.06 -1.44
N THR A 208 -19.67 -14.17 -0.91
CA THR A 208 -18.44 -13.76 -1.61
C THR A 208 -18.20 -14.64 -2.84
N TYR A 209 -17.25 -14.26 -3.68
CA TYR A 209 -16.86 -15.08 -4.84
C TYR A 209 -16.27 -16.45 -4.44
N VAL A 210 -15.75 -16.59 -3.20
CA VAL A 210 -15.26 -17.85 -2.63
C VAL A 210 -16.35 -18.59 -1.82
N ASN A 211 -17.64 -18.25 -2.02
CA ASN A 211 -18.80 -18.85 -1.38
C ASN A 211 -18.84 -18.73 0.16
N THR A 212 -18.21 -17.73 0.74
CA THR A 212 -18.40 -17.40 2.15
C THR A 212 -19.68 -16.59 2.30
N GLU A 213 -20.60 -17.01 3.18
CA GLU A 213 -21.81 -16.26 3.52
C GLU A 213 -21.43 -14.96 4.23
N VAL A 214 -22.04 -13.85 3.80
CA VAL A 214 -21.85 -12.51 4.35
C VAL A 214 -23.09 -12.13 5.14
N GLN A 215 -22.90 -11.67 6.37
CA GLN A 215 -24.01 -11.21 7.20
C GLN A 215 -24.64 -9.96 6.60
N PRO A 216 -25.99 -9.80 6.69
CA PRO A 216 -26.70 -8.69 6.04
C PRO A 216 -26.18 -7.30 6.39
N GLU A 217 -25.71 -7.08 7.61
CA GLU A 217 -25.15 -5.82 8.09
C GLU A 217 -23.84 -5.42 7.41
N TYR A 218 -23.16 -6.33 6.72
CA TYR A 218 -21.94 -6.07 5.94
C TYR A 218 -22.23 -6.01 4.43
N VAL A 219 -23.48 -5.86 4.03
CA VAL A 219 -23.88 -5.80 2.62
C VAL A 219 -24.25 -4.37 2.24
N CYS A 220 -23.57 -3.83 1.25
CA CYS A 220 -23.97 -2.62 0.54
C CYS A 220 -24.82 -3.02 -0.67
N ASP A 221 -26.07 -2.56 -0.70
CA ASP A 221 -26.93 -2.61 -1.88
C ASP A 221 -26.88 -1.23 -2.57
N LEU A 222 -26.29 -1.15 -3.73
CA LEU A 222 -26.20 0.10 -4.49
C LEU A 222 -27.55 0.55 -5.07
N GLY A 223 -28.57 -0.31 -5.11
CA GLY A 223 -29.83 -0.02 -5.79
C GLY A 223 -29.71 -0.03 -7.34
N TYR A 224 -28.52 -0.15 -7.86
CA TYR A 224 -28.21 -0.27 -9.29
C TYR A 224 -27.02 -1.20 -9.51
N LYS A 225 -26.78 -1.58 -10.78
CA LYS A 225 -25.61 -2.40 -11.11
C LYS A 225 -24.41 -1.52 -11.46
N PHE A 226 -23.31 -1.71 -10.72
CA PHE A 226 -21.98 -1.23 -11.05
C PHE A 226 -21.13 -2.42 -11.48
N ARG A 227 -20.49 -2.35 -12.66
CA ARG A 227 -19.69 -3.47 -13.20
C ARG A 227 -20.43 -4.81 -13.21
N GLY A 228 -21.76 -4.80 -13.43
CA GLY A 228 -22.60 -5.98 -13.48
C GLY A 228 -23.14 -6.47 -12.12
N HIS A 229 -22.71 -5.90 -11.00
CA HIS A 229 -23.05 -6.31 -9.64
C HIS A 229 -23.80 -5.23 -8.90
N GLN A 230 -24.80 -5.60 -8.11
CA GLN A 230 -25.63 -4.70 -7.29
C GLN A 230 -25.20 -4.73 -5.83
N TYR A 231 -24.84 -5.92 -5.34
CA TYR A 231 -24.52 -6.17 -3.92
C TYR A 231 -23.01 -6.25 -3.74
N TRP A 232 -22.52 -5.63 -2.67
CA TRP A 232 -21.09 -5.51 -2.39
C TRP A 232 -20.83 -5.72 -0.90
N HIS A 233 -19.67 -6.22 -0.56
CA HIS A 233 -19.20 -6.20 0.83
C HIS A 233 -18.94 -4.74 1.21
N ALA A 234 -19.67 -4.24 2.22
CA ALA A 234 -19.60 -2.83 2.60
C ALA A 234 -18.21 -2.46 3.14
N TYR A 235 -17.73 -1.29 2.77
CA TYR A 235 -16.65 -0.62 3.51
C TYR A 235 -17.23 -0.13 4.84
N SER A 236 -16.53 -0.34 5.95
CA SER A 236 -16.98 0.15 7.24
C SER A 236 -16.74 1.66 7.39
N ASP A 237 -17.44 2.28 8.33
CA ASP A 237 -17.22 3.70 8.67
C ASP A 237 -15.78 3.96 9.12
N LYS A 238 -15.17 3.03 9.87
CA LYS A 238 -13.78 3.13 10.29
C LYS A 238 -12.82 3.03 9.12
N GLN A 239 -13.08 2.14 8.17
CA GLN A 239 -12.25 1.99 6.98
C GLN A 239 -12.32 3.24 6.10
N ILE A 240 -13.51 3.83 5.93
CA ILE A 240 -13.72 5.08 5.19
C ILE A 240 -13.06 6.26 5.91
N GLU A 241 -13.18 6.33 7.24
CA GLU A 241 -12.55 7.41 8.02
C GLU A 241 -11.01 7.30 7.98
N SER A 242 -10.46 6.09 8.09
CA SER A 242 -9.02 5.87 7.93
C SER A 242 -8.52 6.26 6.54
N LEU A 243 -9.30 5.98 5.50
CA LEU A 243 -8.99 6.43 4.13
C LEU A 243 -9.03 7.95 4.03
N ARG A 244 -10.02 8.62 4.63
CA ARG A 244 -10.12 10.09 4.66
C ARG A 244 -8.90 10.72 5.32
N LEU A 245 -8.51 10.22 6.49
CA LEU A 245 -7.33 10.70 7.22
C LEU A 245 -6.04 10.42 6.46
N LEU A 246 -5.94 9.28 5.79
CA LEU A 246 -4.80 8.97 4.91
C LEU A 246 -4.70 9.95 3.74
N ILE A 247 -5.82 10.32 3.11
CA ILE A 247 -5.84 11.30 2.03
C ILE A 247 -5.37 12.68 2.54
N LEU A 248 -5.79 13.11 3.73
CA LEU A 248 -5.32 14.35 4.34
C LEU A 248 -3.80 14.30 4.60
N HIS A 249 -3.32 13.19 5.14
CA HIS A 249 -1.89 12.98 5.34
C HIS A 249 -1.10 13.05 4.01
N LEU A 250 -1.62 12.44 2.94
CA LEU A 250 -0.99 12.47 1.62
C LEU A 250 -0.94 13.89 1.04
N LYS A 251 -1.98 14.72 1.24
CA LYS A 251 -1.98 16.14 0.85
C LYS A 251 -0.90 16.93 1.59
N ASP A 252 -0.63 16.56 2.86
CA ASP A 252 0.41 17.22 3.68
C ASP A 252 1.83 16.86 3.21
N ILE A 253 2.09 15.58 2.96
CA ILE A 253 3.44 15.10 2.57
C ILE A 253 3.74 15.24 1.07
N TYR A 254 2.73 15.37 0.21
CA TYR A 254 2.84 15.52 -1.24
C TYR A 254 2.04 16.73 -1.75
N PRO A 255 2.51 17.95 -1.52
CA PRO A 255 1.74 19.17 -1.84
C PRO A 255 1.45 19.37 -3.33
N LYS A 256 2.13 18.63 -4.22
CA LYS A 256 1.85 18.65 -5.67
C LYS A 256 0.76 17.67 -6.09
N MET A 257 0.34 16.77 -5.18
CA MET A 257 -0.70 15.78 -5.44
C MET A 257 -2.08 16.41 -5.26
N ASP A 258 -2.76 16.72 -6.36
CA ASP A 258 -4.11 17.27 -6.33
C ASP A 258 -5.16 16.17 -6.14
N LEU A 259 -5.42 15.79 -4.89
CA LEU A 259 -6.38 14.74 -4.53
C LEU A 259 -7.84 15.21 -4.53
N GLU A 260 -8.11 16.49 -4.76
CA GLU A 260 -9.46 17.01 -4.99
C GLU A 260 -9.91 16.80 -6.44
N ASN A 261 -8.96 16.58 -7.33
CA ASN A 261 -9.21 16.26 -8.74
C ASN A 261 -9.56 14.77 -8.92
N GLY A 262 -10.00 14.39 -10.11
CA GLY A 262 -10.44 13.03 -10.40
C GLY A 262 -11.86 12.73 -9.91
N ILE A 263 -12.08 11.62 -9.22
CA ILE A 263 -13.39 11.21 -8.71
C ILE A 263 -14.02 12.30 -7.80
N PRO A 264 -13.30 12.91 -6.83
CA PRO A 264 -13.88 13.93 -5.98
C PRO A 264 -14.47 15.11 -6.76
N LYS A 265 -13.72 15.62 -7.74
CA LYS A 265 -14.17 16.71 -8.61
C LYS A 265 -15.42 16.32 -9.41
N MET A 266 -15.42 15.16 -10.05
CA MET A 266 -16.56 14.67 -10.82
C MET A 266 -17.81 14.57 -9.96
N LEU A 267 -17.69 14.08 -8.74
CA LEU A 267 -18.79 13.96 -7.78
C LEU A 267 -19.30 15.35 -7.31
N LYS A 268 -18.39 16.32 -7.08
CA LYS A 268 -18.76 17.72 -6.74
C LYS A 268 -19.49 18.40 -7.90
N GLU A 269 -19.14 18.10 -9.13
CA GLU A 269 -19.77 18.60 -10.35
C GLU A 269 -21.10 17.89 -10.69
N GLY A 270 -21.54 16.94 -9.84
CA GLY A 270 -22.83 16.25 -9.97
C GLY A 270 -22.84 15.05 -10.92
N VAL A 271 -21.66 14.56 -11.31
CA VAL A 271 -21.58 13.30 -12.07
C VAL A 271 -22.11 12.16 -11.19
N HIS A 272 -22.94 11.31 -11.77
CA HIS A 272 -23.51 10.18 -11.05
C HIS A 272 -22.38 9.26 -10.52
N PRO A 273 -22.44 8.76 -9.26
CA PRO A 273 -21.37 7.96 -8.67
C PRO A 273 -20.94 6.75 -9.52
N LYS A 274 -21.90 6.08 -10.14
CA LYS A 274 -21.61 5.00 -11.08
C LYS A 274 -20.63 5.44 -12.19
N ASP A 275 -20.87 6.61 -12.78
CA ASP A 275 -20.08 7.08 -13.92
C ASP A 275 -18.74 7.68 -13.48
N ALA A 276 -18.69 8.30 -12.29
CA ALA A 276 -17.46 8.83 -11.69
C ALA A 276 -16.43 7.72 -11.38
N PHE A 277 -16.89 6.51 -11.08
CA PHE A 277 -16.03 5.35 -10.80
C PHE A 277 -15.78 4.46 -12.04
N GLU A 278 -16.39 4.76 -13.18
CA GLU A 278 -16.13 4.02 -14.43
C GLU A 278 -14.81 4.42 -15.09
N PHE A 279 -14.46 3.72 -16.16
CA PHE A 279 -13.24 3.96 -16.93
C PHE A 279 -13.18 5.40 -17.45
N ASN A 280 -12.06 6.07 -17.17
CA ASN A 280 -11.79 7.44 -17.55
C ASN A 280 -10.53 7.50 -18.42
N GLU A 281 -10.65 8.05 -19.65
CA GLU A 281 -9.52 8.11 -20.58
C GLU A 281 -8.40 9.04 -20.11
N ASP A 282 -8.74 10.13 -19.42
CA ASP A 282 -7.73 11.08 -18.95
C ASP A 282 -6.90 10.50 -17.82
N ALA A 283 -7.53 9.73 -16.91
CA ALA A 283 -6.82 8.92 -15.92
C ALA A 283 -5.95 7.85 -16.59
N TYR A 284 -6.51 7.11 -17.56
CA TYR A 284 -5.81 6.01 -18.23
C TYR A 284 -4.57 6.46 -19.01
N TYR A 285 -4.64 7.61 -19.68
CA TYR A 285 -3.51 8.17 -20.44
C TYR A 285 -2.63 9.12 -19.61
N ALA A 286 -2.84 9.22 -18.30
CA ALA A 286 -2.16 10.16 -17.41
C ALA A 286 -2.21 11.62 -17.89
N ARG A 287 -3.31 12.02 -18.53
CA ARG A 287 -3.56 13.41 -18.90
C ARG A 287 -4.00 14.24 -17.70
N GLN A 288 -4.61 13.56 -16.73
CA GLN A 288 -5.10 14.15 -15.50
C GLN A 288 -4.71 13.26 -14.30
N PHE A 289 -3.92 13.82 -13.39
CA PHE A 289 -3.67 13.21 -12.10
C PHE A 289 -4.73 13.64 -11.10
N GLY A 290 -4.89 12.86 -10.03
CA GLY A 290 -5.90 13.09 -9.02
C GLY A 290 -6.11 11.85 -8.15
N LEU A 291 -7.27 11.81 -7.50
CA LEU A 291 -7.73 10.64 -6.74
C LEU A 291 -8.66 9.80 -7.62
N TRP A 292 -8.23 8.59 -7.92
CA TRP A 292 -8.89 7.66 -8.81
C TRP A 292 -9.11 6.29 -8.15
N SER A 293 -9.89 5.43 -8.79
CA SER A 293 -9.99 4.00 -8.45
C SER A 293 -9.33 3.14 -9.52
N HIS A 294 -9.09 1.88 -9.22
CA HIS A 294 -8.55 0.94 -10.22
C HIS A 294 -9.47 0.81 -11.43
N THR A 295 -10.79 0.86 -11.22
CA THR A 295 -11.79 0.86 -12.29
C THR A 295 -11.66 2.04 -13.24
N SER A 296 -11.14 3.18 -12.78
CA SER A 296 -10.92 4.37 -13.63
C SER A 296 -9.89 4.13 -14.73
N VAL A 297 -8.97 3.19 -14.55
CA VAL A 297 -7.90 2.90 -15.52
C VAL A 297 -7.92 1.48 -16.08
N ARG A 298 -8.79 0.61 -15.56
CA ARG A 298 -8.90 -0.80 -15.96
C ARG A 298 -10.36 -1.21 -16.11
N LYS A 299 -10.76 -1.56 -17.36
CA LYS A 299 -12.13 -2.02 -17.67
C LYS A 299 -12.45 -3.41 -17.14
N ASP A 300 -11.43 -4.22 -16.85
CA ASP A 300 -11.52 -5.59 -16.33
C ASP A 300 -11.51 -5.68 -14.80
N LYS A 301 -11.45 -4.52 -14.11
CA LYS A 301 -11.39 -4.45 -12.66
C LYS A 301 -12.73 -4.06 -12.04
N PHE A 302 -12.91 -4.38 -10.76
CA PHE A 302 -14.12 -4.13 -9.99
C PHE A 302 -13.88 -3.23 -8.77
N ASP A 303 -12.64 -2.97 -8.45
CA ASP A 303 -12.16 -2.20 -7.29
C ASP A 303 -11.82 -0.75 -7.68
N CYS A 304 -12.38 0.27 -7.01
CA CYS A 304 -13.40 0.23 -5.98
C CYS A 304 -14.80 0.46 -6.57
N PHE A 305 -15.82 0.22 -5.74
CA PHE A 305 -17.21 0.49 -6.08
C PHE A 305 -17.73 1.74 -5.34
N PRO A 306 -18.73 2.45 -5.90
CA PRO A 306 -19.25 3.72 -5.39
C PRO A 306 -20.25 3.54 -4.23
N GLN A 307 -19.81 3.03 -3.07
CA GLN A 307 -20.60 2.98 -1.86
C GLN A 307 -21.02 4.38 -1.44
N PRO A 308 -22.30 4.63 -1.02
CA PRO A 308 -22.79 5.95 -0.69
C PRO A 308 -21.92 6.72 0.31
N GLU A 309 -21.48 6.07 1.39
CA GLU A 309 -20.64 6.69 2.44
C GLU A 309 -19.25 7.06 1.90
N LEU A 310 -18.65 6.22 1.05
CA LEU A 310 -17.40 6.53 0.37
C LEU A 310 -17.57 7.71 -0.60
N VAL A 311 -18.67 7.74 -1.35
CA VAL A 311 -19.01 8.83 -2.27
C VAL A 311 -19.16 10.15 -1.51
N GLU A 312 -19.87 10.15 -0.38
CA GLU A 312 -20.07 11.34 0.45
C GLU A 312 -18.73 11.82 1.04
N MET A 313 -17.91 10.92 1.54
CA MET A 313 -16.56 11.26 2.02
C MET A 313 -15.73 11.92 0.91
N LEU A 314 -15.71 11.35 -0.31
CA LEU A 314 -14.94 11.87 -1.43
C LEU A 314 -15.43 13.23 -1.94
N LYS A 315 -16.72 13.54 -1.82
CA LYS A 315 -17.25 14.88 -2.12
C LYS A 315 -16.75 15.95 -1.16
N ASN A 316 -16.40 15.57 0.06
CA ASN A 316 -16.06 16.49 1.15
C ASN A 316 -14.54 16.56 1.43
N ILE A 317 -13.72 16.05 0.54
CA ILE A 317 -12.25 16.14 0.60
C ILE A 317 -11.71 17.50 0.14
#